data_a84d0e88510fcae4f5850a703ba96f47
#
_entry.id   a84d0e88510fcae4f5850a703ba96f47
#
_cell.length_a   1.000
_cell.length_b   1.000
_cell.length_c   1.000
_cell.angle_alpha   90.00
_cell.angle_beta   90.00
_cell.angle_gamma   90.00
#
_symmetry.space_group_name_H-M   'P 1'
#
loop_
_entity.id
_entity.type
_entity.pdbx_description
1 polymer ?
#
loop_
_entity_poly.entity_id
_entity_poly.type
_entity_poly.pdbx_seq_one_letter_code
_entity_poly.pdbx_strand_id
1 'polypeptide(L)'
;MKITTPHGTLEGDNIEAILKEHGFDCLRDANLSGADLYGADLRDANLSGADLSRASLSELTVAQTSIIPDDGDIIGWKKTYADNKTPIIVKLLIPADAQRSNSTGRKCRASKARILDLQDMQGNSLPPDTTAYSGYDTDFTYKKGETVHVEDFDTNRWDECAPGIHFFITRIEAVAY
;
A
#
# COMPACT_ATOMS: atom_id res chain seq x y z
N MET A 1 15.52 -23.82 -2.02
CA MET A 1 15.08 -22.44 -2.37
C MET A 1 16.31 -21.55 -2.49
N LYS A 2 16.27 -20.55 -3.38
CA LYS A 2 17.37 -19.60 -3.57
C LYS A 2 16.81 -18.19 -3.47
N ILE A 3 17.40 -17.38 -2.58
CA ILE A 3 16.97 -16.00 -2.32
C ILE A 3 18.16 -15.08 -2.60
N THR A 4 17.95 -14.07 -3.44
CA THR A 4 18.96 -13.03 -3.68
C THR A 4 18.62 -11.80 -2.85
N THR A 5 19.56 -11.37 -2.01
CA THR A 5 19.46 -10.17 -1.20
C THR A 5 20.54 -9.16 -1.60
N PRO A 6 20.46 -7.90 -1.16
CA PRO A 6 21.56 -6.94 -1.36
C PRO A 6 22.91 -7.40 -0.77
N HIS A 7 22.88 -8.35 0.16
CA HIS A 7 24.07 -8.87 0.84
C HIS A 7 24.58 -10.22 0.28
N GLY A 8 23.94 -10.75 -0.77
CA GLY A 8 24.33 -11.98 -1.42
C GLY A 8 23.18 -12.96 -1.67
N THR A 9 23.53 -14.11 -2.20
CA THR A 9 22.58 -15.18 -2.48
C THR A 9 22.57 -16.20 -1.35
N LEU A 10 21.38 -16.53 -0.87
CA LEU A 10 21.12 -17.50 0.18
C LEU A 10 20.45 -18.73 -0.42
N GLU A 11 20.85 -19.92 0.00
CA GLU A 11 20.30 -21.19 -0.48
C GLU A 11 19.93 -22.07 0.73
N GLY A 12 18.79 -22.76 0.68
CA GLY A 12 18.33 -23.66 1.73
C GLY A 12 17.01 -24.33 1.37
N ASP A 13 16.56 -25.24 2.23
CA ASP A 13 15.35 -26.03 2.00
C ASP A 13 14.07 -25.20 2.10
N ASN A 14 14.05 -24.24 3.00
CA ASN A 14 12.94 -23.32 3.21
C ASN A 14 13.45 -21.97 3.75
N ILE A 15 12.55 -20.97 3.79
CA ILE A 15 12.89 -19.61 4.16
C ILE A 15 13.35 -19.48 5.62
N GLU A 16 12.76 -20.24 6.54
CA GLU A 16 13.12 -20.22 7.96
C GLU A 16 14.52 -20.76 8.19
N ALA A 17 14.88 -21.86 7.52
CA ALA A 17 16.22 -22.44 7.57
C ALA A 17 17.25 -21.45 7.01
N ILE A 18 16.95 -20.80 5.89
CA ILE A 18 17.80 -19.79 5.25
C ILE A 18 18.04 -18.61 6.21
N LEU A 19 16.98 -18.05 6.81
CA LEU A 19 17.11 -16.90 7.69
C LEU A 19 17.92 -17.27 8.94
N LYS A 20 17.64 -18.42 9.55
CA LYS A 20 18.30 -18.89 10.75
C LYS A 20 19.79 -19.21 10.52
N GLU A 21 20.13 -19.83 9.38
CA GLU A 21 21.50 -20.23 9.06
C GLU A 21 22.38 -19.01 8.77
N HIS A 22 21.81 -17.99 8.12
CA HIS A 22 22.55 -16.81 7.69
C HIS A 22 22.39 -15.60 8.63
N GLY A 23 21.67 -15.75 9.76
CA GLY A 23 21.52 -14.70 10.77
C GLY A 23 20.77 -13.45 10.31
N PHE A 24 19.86 -13.60 9.32
CA PHE A 24 19.05 -12.50 8.84
C PHE A 24 17.76 -12.39 9.67
N ASP A 25 17.57 -11.26 10.33
CA ASP A 25 16.36 -10.93 11.06
C ASP A 25 15.23 -10.44 10.15
N CYS A 26 15.52 -10.17 8.86
CA CYS A 26 14.53 -9.61 7.95
C CYS A 26 14.86 -9.93 6.48
N LEU A 27 13.82 -9.92 5.65
CA LEU A 27 13.87 -10.02 4.19
C LEU A 27 13.79 -8.64 3.52
N ARG A 28 14.17 -7.60 4.25
CA ARG A 28 14.16 -6.24 3.75
C ARG A 28 14.99 -6.12 2.48
N ASP A 29 14.41 -5.47 1.46
CA ASP A 29 15.02 -5.24 0.15
C ASP A 29 15.47 -6.54 -0.58
N ALA A 30 14.97 -7.71 -0.17
CA ALA A 30 15.29 -8.99 -0.79
C ALA A 30 14.62 -9.12 -2.16
N ASN A 31 15.34 -9.70 -3.13
CA ASN A 31 14.71 -10.14 -4.37
C ASN A 31 14.16 -11.56 -4.18
N LEU A 32 12.84 -11.65 -4.01
CA LEU A 32 12.05 -12.87 -3.90
C LEU A 32 11.21 -13.12 -5.16
N SER A 33 11.52 -12.43 -6.27
CA SER A 33 10.77 -12.53 -7.52
C SER A 33 10.73 -13.98 -8.01
N GLY A 34 9.50 -14.49 -8.24
CA GLY A 34 9.27 -15.86 -8.66
C GLY A 34 9.57 -16.93 -7.61
N ALA A 35 9.86 -16.57 -6.36
CA ALA A 35 10.11 -17.54 -5.30
C ALA A 35 8.84 -18.34 -4.98
N ASP A 36 9.00 -19.64 -4.73
CA ASP A 36 7.94 -20.47 -4.15
C ASP A 36 7.94 -20.29 -2.64
N LEU A 37 6.99 -19.49 -2.17
CA LEU A 37 6.77 -19.18 -0.75
C LEU A 37 5.47 -19.83 -0.25
N TYR A 38 4.92 -20.79 -1.00
CA TYR A 38 3.70 -21.50 -0.61
C TYR A 38 3.91 -22.22 0.72
N GLY A 39 3.10 -21.86 1.72
CA GLY A 39 3.21 -22.42 3.08
C GLY A 39 4.34 -21.84 3.92
N ALA A 40 5.11 -20.87 3.42
CA ALA A 40 6.09 -20.16 4.24
C ALA A 40 5.40 -19.36 5.34
N ASP A 41 5.91 -19.43 6.57
CA ASP A 41 5.50 -18.54 7.66
C ASP A 41 6.28 -17.22 7.54
N LEU A 42 5.59 -16.18 7.08
CA LEU A 42 6.14 -14.83 6.95
C LEU A 42 5.62 -13.88 8.04
N ARG A 43 4.99 -14.43 9.09
CA ARG A 43 4.57 -13.62 10.25
C ARG A 43 5.80 -12.96 10.86
N ASP A 44 5.67 -11.70 11.21
CA ASP A 44 6.73 -10.87 11.78
C ASP A 44 7.97 -10.67 10.88
N ALA A 45 7.98 -11.21 9.64
CA ALA A 45 9.05 -10.96 8.70
C ALA A 45 9.00 -9.50 8.19
N ASN A 46 10.11 -8.80 8.28
CA ASN A 46 10.25 -7.49 7.65
C ASN A 46 10.53 -7.67 6.15
N LEU A 47 9.49 -7.52 5.34
CA LEU A 47 9.54 -7.60 3.87
C LEU A 47 9.57 -6.20 3.21
N SER A 48 9.86 -5.15 3.96
CA SER A 48 9.91 -3.79 3.45
C SER A 48 10.89 -3.68 2.28
N GLY A 49 10.42 -3.20 1.12
CA GLY A 49 11.22 -3.09 -0.11
C GLY A 49 11.53 -4.41 -0.82
N ALA A 50 11.06 -5.56 -0.33
CA ALA A 50 11.29 -6.83 -1.00
C ALA A 50 10.51 -6.92 -2.33
N ASP A 51 11.15 -7.43 -3.37
CA ASP A 51 10.50 -7.77 -4.64
C ASP A 51 9.88 -9.16 -4.54
N LEU A 52 8.56 -9.22 -4.40
CA LEU A 52 7.76 -10.45 -4.39
C LEU A 52 7.01 -10.67 -5.71
N SER A 53 7.40 -9.98 -6.78
CA SER A 53 6.75 -10.13 -8.08
C SER A 53 6.80 -11.60 -8.54
N ARG A 54 5.64 -12.14 -8.98
CA ARG A 54 5.48 -13.54 -9.41
C ARG A 54 5.81 -14.59 -8.33
N ALA A 55 6.00 -14.23 -7.07
CA ALA A 55 6.17 -15.20 -5.99
C ALA A 55 4.87 -15.99 -5.77
N SER A 56 5.00 -17.28 -5.49
CA SER A 56 3.88 -18.15 -5.13
C SER A 56 3.66 -18.08 -3.62
N LEU A 57 2.52 -17.54 -3.19
CA LEU A 57 2.13 -17.36 -1.80
C LEU A 57 0.80 -18.04 -1.52
N SER A 58 0.62 -18.58 -0.32
CA SER A 58 -0.69 -19.06 0.11
C SER A 58 -1.64 -17.88 0.40
N GLU A 59 -2.95 -18.09 0.25
CA GLU A 59 -3.97 -17.10 0.63
C GLU A 59 -3.81 -16.65 2.09
N LEU A 60 -3.45 -17.58 2.97
CA LEU A 60 -3.20 -17.28 4.38
C LEU A 60 -2.00 -16.35 4.56
N THR A 61 -0.90 -16.58 3.86
CA THR A 61 0.27 -15.70 3.91
C THR A 61 -0.06 -14.29 3.39
N VAL A 62 -0.84 -14.23 2.31
CA VAL A 62 -1.35 -12.96 1.77
C VAL A 62 -2.19 -12.20 2.80
N ALA A 63 -3.13 -12.88 3.47
CA ALA A 63 -3.97 -12.29 4.50
C ALA A 63 -3.16 -11.80 5.71
N GLN A 64 -2.16 -12.57 6.15
CA GLN A 64 -1.30 -12.21 7.28
C GLN A 64 -0.42 -10.98 7.02
N THR A 65 -0.04 -10.71 5.77
CA THR A 65 0.76 -9.55 5.39
C THR A 65 -0.08 -8.31 5.07
N SER A 66 -1.36 -8.47 4.77
CA SER A 66 -2.26 -7.35 4.43
C SER A 66 -2.74 -6.62 5.68
N ILE A 67 -2.76 -5.28 5.60
CA ILE A 67 -3.41 -4.42 6.61
C ILE A 67 -4.82 -3.99 6.20
N ILE A 68 -5.24 -4.37 5.00
CA ILE A 68 -6.56 -4.06 4.46
C ILE A 68 -7.53 -5.16 4.90
N PRO A 69 -8.66 -4.83 5.54
CA PRO A 69 -9.73 -5.79 5.83
C PRO A 69 -10.30 -6.41 4.55
N ASP A 70 -10.68 -7.68 4.62
CA ASP A 70 -11.25 -8.42 3.48
C ASP A 70 -12.64 -7.92 3.10
N ASP A 71 -13.39 -7.38 4.07
CA ASP A 71 -14.79 -6.98 3.89
C ASP A 71 -15.07 -5.58 4.45
N GLY A 72 -16.20 -5.01 4.03
CA GLY A 72 -16.69 -3.72 4.48
C GLY A 72 -16.01 -2.52 3.84
N ASP A 73 -16.52 -1.33 4.19
CA ASP A 73 -15.97 -0.06 3.76
C ASP A 73 -14.75 0.31 4.62
N ILE A 74 -13.77 0.96 4.01
CA ILE A 74 -12.53 1.38 4.69
C ILE A 74 -12.46 2.91 4.71
N ILE A 75 -12.12 3.48 5.86
CA ILE A 75 -11.69 4.87 5.94
C ILE A 75 -10.20 4.94 5.66
N GLY A 76 -9.84 5.69 4.63
CA GLY A 76 -8.45 5.94 4.24
C GLY A 76 -8.11 7.41 4.25
N TRP A 77 -6.81 7.70 4.20
CA TRP A 77 -6.27 9.06 4.25
C TRP A 77 -5.18 9.23 3.21
N LYS A 78 -5.18 10.38 2.53
CA LYS A 78 -4.23 10.69 1.47
C LYS A 78 -3.74 12.11 1.60
N LYS A 79 -2.43 12.34 1.43
CA LYS A 79 -1.88 13.67 1.24
C LYS A 79 -2.02 14.10 -0.21
N THR A 80 -2.49 15.30 -0.39
CA THR A 80 -2.70 15.99 -1.66
C THR A 80 -2.27 17.45 -1.50
N TYR A 81 -2.52 18.28 -2.50
CA TYR A 81 -2.09 19.67 -2.47
C TYR A 81 -3.17 20.60 -3.04
N ALA A 82 -3.24 21.83 -2.52
CA ALA A 82 -3.93 22.92 -3.18
C ALA A 82 -3.13 23.38 -4.43
N ASP A 83 -3.72 24.21 -5.25
CA ASP A 83 -3.07 24.78 -6.44
C ASP A 83 -1.75 25.54 -6.09
N ASN A 84 -1.73 26.24 -4.94
CA ASN A 84 -0.56 26.90 -4.40
C ASN A 84 0.46 25.99 -3.68
N LYS A 85 0.33 24.65 -3.84
CA LYS A 85 1.14 23.59 -3.20
C LYS A 85 1.00 23.49 -1.67
N THR A 86 0.02 24.13 -1.06
CA THR A 86 -0.31 23.91 0.35
C THR A 86 -0.80 22.46 0.54
N PRO A 87 -0.26 21.69 1.51
CA PRO A 87 -0.71 20.32 1.76
C PRO A 87 -2.16 20.27 2.24
N ILE A 88 -2.92 19.30 1.69
CA ILE A 88 -4.29 18.97 2.07
C ILE A 88 -4.36 17.48 2.37
N ILE A 89 -5.01 17.13 3.46
CA ILE A 89 -5.29 15.73 3.82
C ILE A 89 -6.72 15.40 3.41
N VAL A 90 -6.86 14.44 2.51
CA VAL A 90 -8.15 13.92 2.04
C VAL A 90 -8.57 12.75 2.90
N LYS A 91 -9.78 12.80 3.45
CA LYS A 91 -10.45 11.67 4.08
C LYS A 91 -11.28 10.93 3.05
N LEU A 92 -10.98 9.65 2.86
CA LEU A 92 -11.57 8.78 1.84
C LEU A 92 -12.46 7.72 2.48
N LEU A 93 -13.56 7.40 1.81
CA LEU A 93 -14.27 6.14 1.97
C LEU A 93 -13.89 5.24 0.78
N ILE A 94 -13.25 4.13 1.05
CA ILE A 94 -12.98 3.08 0.07
C ILE A 94 -14.12 2.07 0.19
N PRO A 95 -15.06 2.01 -0.77
CA PRO A 95 -16.23 1.16 -0.64
C PRO A 95 -15.86 -0.32 -0.76
N ALA A 96 -16.69 -1.20 -0.20
CA ALA A 96 -16.48 -2.65 -0.18
C ALA A 96 -16.26 -3.25 -1.59
N ASP A 97 -16.92 -2.69 -2.59
CA ASP A 97 -16.85 -3.12 -3.98
C ASP A 97 -15.67 -2.50 -4.77
N ALA A 98 -14.79 -1.72 -4.13
CA ALA A 98 -13.54 -1.26 -4.74
C ALA A 98 -12.52 -2.41 -4.81
N GLN A 99 -11.80 -2.53 -5.92
CA GLN A 99 -10.57 -3.31 -5.95
C GLN A 99 -9.56 -2.65 -5.02
N ARG A 100 -8.86 -3.45 -4.24
CA ARG A 100 -7.95 -2.98 -3.20
C ARG A 100 -6.63 -3.72 -3.29
N SER A 101 -5.55 -3.05 -2.99
CA SER A 101 -4.22 -3.63 -2.99
C SER A 101 -3.41 -3.08 -1.83
N ASN A 102 -2.75 -3.98 -1.13
CA ASN A 102 -1.75 -3.69 -0.12
C ASN A 102 -0.75 -4.84 -0.13
N SER A 103 0.52 -4.53 -0.03
CA SER A 103 1.61 -5.50 0.05
C SER A 103 2.08 -5.63 1.50
N THR A 104 3.36 -5.39 1.73
CA THR A 104 4.01 -5.50 3.03
C THR A 104 4.18 -4.15 3.71
N GLY A 105 3.95 -3.06 2.99
CA GLY A 105 4.06 -1.69 3.48
C GLY A 105 2.76 -1.17 4.11
N ARG A 106 2.81 0.11 4.48
CA ARG A 106 1.65 0.82 5.04
C ARG A 106 0.84 1.57 3.98
N LYS A 107 1.38 1.68 2.76
CA LYS A 107 0.72 2.33 1.62
C LYS A 107 -0.23 1.34 0.93
N CYS A 108 -1.48 1.74 0.80
CA CYS A 108 -2.54 0.97 0.17
C CYS A 108 -2.96 1.62 -1.15
N ARG A 109 -3.60 0.85 -2.03
CA ARG A 109 -4.19 1.34 -3.28
C ARG A 109 -5.64 0.89 -3.40
N ALA A 110 -6.47 1.70 -4.04
CA ALA A 110 -7.85 1.35 -4.39
C ALA A 110 -8.20 1.83 -5.80
N SER A 111 -9.13 1.11 -6.48
CA SER A 111 -9.64 1.49 -7.79
C SER A 111 -10.62 2.65 -7.74
N LYS A 112 -11.31 2.84 -6.61
CA LYS A 112 -12.23 3.97 -6.40
C LYS A 112 -12.28 4.38 -4.94
N ALA A 113 -12.65 5.65 -4.72
CA ALA A 113 -12.84 6.21 -3.39
C ALA A 113 -13.85 7.35 -3.43
N ARG A 114 -14.68 7.47 -2.40
CA ARG A 114 -15.53 8.64 -2.16
C ARG A 114 -14.81 9.61 -1.23
N ILE A 115 -14.80 10.87 -1.58
CA ILE A 115 -14.17 11.93 -0.79
C ILE A 115 -15.14 12.35 0.31
N LEU A 116 -14.80 12.05 1.57
CA LEU A 116 -15.62 12.41 2.72
C LEU A 116 -15.32 13.83 3.23
N ASP A 117 -14.03 14.20 3.20
CA ASP A 117 -13.60 15.49 3.71
C ASP A 117 -12.23 15.90 3.15
N LEU A 118 -11.99 17.20 3.10
CA LEU A 118 -10.70 17.81 2.83
C LEU A 118 -10.28 18.60 4.06
N GLN A 119 -9.08 18.37 4.57
CA GLN A 119 -8.61 18.92 5.84
C GLN A 119 -7.26 19.60 5.69
N ASP A 120 -7.01 20.61 6.52
CA ASP A 120 -5.66 21.12 6.73
C ASP A 120 -4.78 20.10 7.50
N MET A 121 -3.50 20.42 7.69
CA MET A 121 -2.56 19.56 8.41
C MET A 121 -2.93 19.39 9.90
N GLN A 122 -3.69 20.31 10.49
CA GLN A 122 -4.18 20.28 11.87
C GLN A 122 -5.44 19.46 12.05
N GLY A 123 -6.18 19.14 10.96
CA GLY A 123 -7.40 18.33 10.97
C GLY A 123 -8.67 19.14 10.88
N ASN A 124 -8.60 20.43 10.63
CA ASN A 124 -9.78 21.27 10.40
C ASN A 124 -10.30 21.04 8.98
N SER A 125 -11.61 20.89 8.83
CA SER A 125 -12.25 20.78 7.52
C SER A 125 -12.08 22.08 6.73
N LEU A 126 -11.77 21.96 5.46
CA LEU A 126 -11.66 23.06 4.52
C LEU A 126 -13.05 23.41 3.92
N PRO A 127 -13.20 24.60 3.32
CA PRO A 127 -14.44 24.99 2.65
C PRO A 127 -14.94 23.95 1.66
N PRO A 128 -16.27 23.78 1.48
CA PRO A 128 -16.86 22.72 0.64
C PRO A 128 -16.46 22.81 -0.84
N ASP A 129 -16.14 23.99 -1.33
CA ASP A 129 -15.73 24.29 -2.70
C ASP A 129 -14.22 24.09 -2.95
N THR A 130 -13.48 23.66 -1.91
CA THR A 130 -12.05 23.37 -2.04
C THR A 130 -11.81 22.23 -3.03
N THR A 131 -10.84 22.42 -3.93
CA THR A 131 -10.30 21.37 -4.79
C THR A 131 -8.88 21.03 -4.37
N ALA A 132 -8.60 19.74 -4.20
CA ALA A 132 -7.26 19.24 -3.94
C ALA A 132 -6.75 18.43 -5.14
N TYR A 133 -5.45 18.46 -5.38
CA TYR A 133 -4.78 17.87 -6.54
C TYR A 133 -3.85 16.74 -6.10
N SER A 134 -3.77 15.68 -6.87
CA SER A 134 -2.79 14.63 -6.63
C SER A 134 -1.37 15.20 -6.75
N GLY A 135 -0.46 14.74 -5.89
CA GLY A 135 0.94 15.15 -5.96
C GLY A 135 1.70 14.58 -7.16
N TYR A 136 1.18 13.52 -7.76
CA TYR A 136 1.79 12.84 -8.92
C TYR A 136 1.15 13.25 -10.24
N ASP A 137 -0.18 13.26 -10.29
CA ASP A 137 -0.99 13.61 -11.45
C ASP A 137 -1.87 14.81 -11.07
N THR A 138 -1.51 15.99 -11.56
CA THR A 138 -2.20 17.24 -11.24
C THR A 138 -3.58 17.35 -11.87
N ASP A 139 -3.89 16.54 -12.89
CA ASP A 139 -5.23 16.47 -13.50
C ASP A 139 -6.19 15.63 -12.65
N PHE A 140 -5.65 14.79 -11.77
CA PHE A 140 -6.47 13.99 -10.85
C PHE A 140 -6.83 14.79 -9.60
N THR A 141 -8.10 15.14 -9.48
CA THR A 141 -8.61 16.05 -8.44
C THR A 141 -9.51 15.36 -7.42
N TYR A 142 -9.59 15.96 -6.23
CA TYR A 142 -10.42 15.51 -5.12
C TYR A 142 -11.29 16.66 -4.65
N LYS A 143 -12.63 16.44 -4.66
CA LYS A 143 -13.61 17.39 -4.13
C LYS A 143 -14.56 16.68 -3.18
N LYS A 144 -14.94 17.35 -2.11
CA LYS A 144 -15.83 16.77 -1.08
C LYS A 144 -17.14 16.30 -1.67
N GLY A 145 -17.52 15.06 -1.36
CA GLY A 145 -18.75 14.41 -1.81
C GLY A 145 -18.64 13.68 -3.14
N GLU A 146 -17.60 13.93 -3.94
CA GLU A 146 -17.39 13.24 -5.21
C GLU A 146 -16.81 11.82 -5.00
N THR A 147 -16.97 10.97 -6.01
CA THR A 147 -16.31 9.66 -6.09
C THR A 147 -15.34 9.71 -7.26
N VAL A 148 -14.09 9.33 -7.00
CA VAL A 148 -13.02 9.22 -7.99
C VAL A 148 -12.75 7.77 -8.34
N HIS A 149 -12.34 7.52 -9.58
CA HIS A 149 -12.04 6.20 -10.12
C HIS A 149 -10.69 6.20 -10.83
N VAL A 150 -10.04 5.04 -10.84
CA VAL A 150 -8.84 4.76 -11.64
C VAL A 150 -9.17 3.58 -12.55
N GLU A 151 -9.18 3.83 -13.87
CA GLU A 151 -9.62 2.85 -14.88
C GLU A 151 -8.59 1.72 -15.08
N ASP A 152 -7.31 2.04 -14.95
CA ASP A 152 -6.16 1.15 -15.17
C ASP A 152 -5.61 0.57 -13.85
N PHE A 153 -6.48 0.34 -12.87
CA PHE A 153 -6.06 -0.19 -11.57
C PHE A 153 -5.27 -1.50 -11.74
N ASP A 154 -4.03 -1.51 -11.25
CA ASP A 154 -3.20 -2.71 -11.28
C ASP A 154 -3.51 -3.61 -10.07
N THR A 155 -3.89 -4.84 -10.34
CA THR A 155 -4.19 -5.86 -9.33
C THR A 155 -2.93 -6.52 -8.75
N ASN A 156 -1.75 -6.29 -9.32
CA ASN A 156 -0.50 -6.76 -8.76
C ASN A 156 -0.22 -6.05 -7.43
N ARG A 157 -0.46 -6.75 -6.33
CA ARG A 157 -0.31 -6.20 -4.99
C ARG A 157 1.12 -5.81 -4.63
N TRP A 158 2.10 -6.45 -5.27
CA TRP A 158 3.52 -6.27 -5.00
C TRP A 158 4.11 -5.03 -5.66
N ASP A 159 3.41 -4.45 -6.64
CA ASP A 159 3.76 -3.14 -7.18
C ASP A 159 3.03 -2.03 -6.40
N GLU A 160 3.66 -1.56 -5.34
CA GLU A 160 3.09 -0.51 -4.49
C GLU A 160 3.00 0.86 -5.18
N CYS A 161 3.72 1.05 -6.30
CA CYS A 161 3.72 2.29 -7.06
C CYS A 161 2.82 2.25 -8.30
N ALA A 162 2.22 1.09 -8.60
CA ALA A 162 1.31 0.89 -9.73
C ALA A 162 0.06 1.81 -9.67
N PRO A 163 -0.67 1.95 -10.79
CA PRO A 163 -1.87 2.77 -10.85
C PRO A 163 -2.91 2.43 -9.77
N GLY A 164 -3.49 3.48 -9.18
CA GLY A 164 -4.47 3.37 -8.10
C GLY A 164 -4.56 4.65 -7.24
N ILE A 165 -5.61 4.76 -6.47
CA ILE A 165 -5.75 5.80 -5.45
C ILE A 165 -4.93 5.35 -4.24
N HIS A 166 -3.72 5.89 -4.09
CA HIS A 166 -2.85 5.59 -2.93
C HIS A 166 -3.40 6.25 -1.67
N PHE A 167 -3.45 5.48 -0.57
CA PHE A 167 -3.95 5.95 0.72
C PHE A 167 -3.25 5.22 1.89
N PHE A 168 -3.45 5.75 3.09
CA PHE A 168 -3.03 5.15 4.37
C PHE A 168 -4.25 4.87 5.24
N ILE A 169 -4.14 3.89 6.12
CA ILE A 169 -5.21 3.53 7.05
C ILE A 169 -5.37 4.57 8.17
N THR A 170 -4.29 5.24 8.55
CA THR A 170 -4.33 6.28 9.58
C THR A 170 -4.02 7.66 9.01
N ARG A 171 -4.64 8.68 9.62
CA ARG A 171 -4.41 10.08 9.22
C ARG A 171 -2.95 10.51 9.43
N ILE A 172 -2.34 10.07 10.53
CA ILE A 172 -0.97 10.46 10.87
C ILE A 172 0.04 9.95 9.84
N GLU A 173 -0.18 8.77 9.27
CA GLU A 173 0.65 8.23 8.19
C GLU A 173 0.56 9.12 6.94
N ALA A 174 -0.64 9.55 6.56
CA ALA A 174 -0.83 10.45 5.43
C ALA A 174 -0.20 11.83 5.68
N VAL A 175 -0.24 12.35 6.91
CA VAL A 175 0.40 13.63 7.28
C VAL A 175 1.92 13.51 7.19
N ALA A 176 2.50 12.39 7.64
CA ALA A 176 3.95 12.17 7.68
C ALA A 176 4.57 11.84 6.32
N TYR A 177 3.74 11.36 5.37
CA TYR A 177 4.17 11.00 4.01
C TYR A 177 4.48 12.23 3.18
#